data_172f9676ea629f76624790c054d597b4
#
_entry.id   172f9676ea629f76624790c054d597b4
#
_cell.length_a   1.000
_cell.length_b   1.000
_cell.length_c   1.000
_cell.angle_alpha   90.00
_cell.angle_beta   90.00
_cell.angle_gamma   90.00
#
_symmetry.space_group_name_H-M   'P 1'
#
loop_
_entity.id
_entity.type
_entity.pdbx_description
1 polymer ?
#
loop_
_entity_poly.entity_id
_entity_poly.type
_entity_poly.pdbx_seq_one_letter_code
_entity_poly.pdbx_strand_id
1 'polypeptide(L)'
;MYNFQIKGKIKIMGLFTGNFYSKNLRMTTQINVIFPDVSNDVTPLYEGTPKVLYLLHGLSGNSDEWTRFSKIEYYAKKYNFIIIMPEVQRSFYTTGKVGIDYFHYVADELPAICGKWFHLDQRRENTFIAGESIG
;
A
#
# COMPACT_ATOMS: atom_id res chain seq x y z
N MET A 1 -0.33 30.92 19.58
CA MET A 1 -0.11 29.51 19.17
C MET A 1 -1.03 28.62 20.00
N TYR A 2 -1.89 27.87 19.35
CA TYR A 2 -2.79 26.95 20.05
C TYR A 2 -2.10 25.63 20.30
N ASN A 3 -2.00 25.21 21.55
CA ASN A 3 -1.61 23.84 21.86
C ASN A 3 -2.82 22.92 21.62
N PHE A 4 -2.73 22.14 20.57
CA PHE A 4 -3.73 21.12 20.29
C PHE A 4 -3.47 19.91 21.19
N GLN A 5 -4.30 19.74 22.21
CA GLN A 5 -4.28 18.51 23.01
C GLN A 5 -5.51 17.69 22.65
N ILE A 6 -5.25 16.53 22.08
CA ILE A 6 -6.30 15.56 21.84
C ILE A 6 -6.46 14.70 23.08
N LYS A 7 -7.57 14.90 23.81
CA LYS A 7 -7.92 14.11 24.99
C LYS A 7 -8.77 12.92 24.57
N GLY A 8 -8.40 11.72 24.99
CA GLY A 8 -9.14 10.49 24.79
C GLY A 8 -8.44 9.47 23.87
N LYS A 9 -9.08 8.31 23.72
CA LYS A 9 -8.62 7.24 22.84
C LYS A 9 -8.90 7.60 21.40
N ILE A 10 -7.86 7.92 20.62
CA ILE A 10 -8.01 8.22 19.21
C ILE A 10 -7.89 6.90 18.45
N LYS A 11 -8.94 6.55 17.72
CA LYS A 11 -8.87 5.53 16.68
C LYS A 11 -8.31 6.18 15.44
N ILE A 12 -7.00 6.09 15.25
CA ILE A 12 -6.38 6.57 14.02
C ILE A 12 -6.26 5.39 13.08
N MET A 13 -6.99 5.45 11.98
CA MET A 13 -6.83 4.53 10.86
C MET A 13 -6.15 5.29 9.75
N GLY A 14 -4.93 4.90 9.42
CA GLY A 14 -4.16 5.55 8.37
C GLY A 14 -4.40 4.94 7.01
N LEU A 15 -5.60 5.13 6.44
CA LEU A 15 -5.86 4.80 5.03
C LEU A 15 -5.79 6.05 4.19
N PHE A 16 -4.87 6.04 3.21
CA PHE A 16 -4.65 7.15 2.29
C PHE A 16 -4.85 6.69 0.86
N THR A 17 -5.49 7.54 0.06
CA THR A 17 -5.63 7.36 -1.39
C THR A 17 -4.89 8.49 -2.08
N GLY A 18 -3.99 8.13 -2.99
CA GLY A 18 -3.21 9.10 -3.74
C GLY A 18 -3.22 8.84 -5.23
N ASN A 19 -3.08 9.90 -6.02
CA ASN A 19 -2.93 9.84 -7.45
C ASN A 19 -1.62 10.47 -7.87
N PHE A 20 -0.95 9.86 -8.84
CA PHE A 20 0.29 10.39 -9.39
C PHE A 20 0.48 9.95 -10.84
N TYR A 21 1.29 10.70 -11.58
CA TYR A 21 1.64 10.33 -12.95
C TYR A 21 2.77 9.29 -12.94
N SER A 22 2.49 8.12 -13.49
CA SER A 22 3.49 7.06 -13.66
C SER A 22 4.18 7.19 -15.02
N LYS A 23 5.50 7.15 -15.02
CA LYS A 23 6.30 7.17 -16.25
C LYS A 23 6.18 5.86 -17.02
N ASN A 24 6.13 4.73 -16.31
CA ASN A 24 5.99 3.41 -16.93
C ASN A 24 4.60 3.19 -17.50
N LEU A 25 3.56 3.66 -16.81
CA LEU A 25 2.18 3.54 -17.28
C LEU A 25 1.80 4.66 -18.25
N ARG A 26 2.54 5.76 -18.29
CA ARG A 26 2.26 6.96 -19.10
C ARG A 26 0.87 7.54 -18.86
N MET A 27 0.40 7.45 -17.61
CA MET A 27 -0.89 7.98 -17.19
C MET A 27 -0.89 8.23 -15.69
N THR A 28 -1.88 9.00 -15.24
CA THR A 28 -2.17 9.13 -13.82
C THR A 28 -2.77 7.83 -13.30
N THR A 29 -2.27 7.35 -12.18
CA THR A 29 -2.72 6.14 -11.52
C THR A 29 -2.98 6.38 -10.05
N GLN A 30 -3.71 5.47 -9.42
CA GLN A 30 -4.10 5.54 -8.02
C GLN A 30 -3.40 4.48 -7.20
N ILE A 31 -3.04 4.84 -5.99
CA ILE A 31 -2.64 3.88 -4.95
C ILE A 31 -3.46 4.12 -3.69
N ASN A 32 -3.69 3.06 -2.95
CA ASN A 32 -4.15 3.11 -1.57
C ASN A 32 -3.01 2.65 -0.66
N VAL A 33 -2.84 3.33 0.47
CA VAL A 33 -1.81 3.00 1.44
C VAL A 33 -2.42 2.93 2.83
N ILE A 34 -2.15 1.84 3.53
CA ILE A 34 -2.55 1.66 4.93
C ILE A 34 -1.31 1.79 5.80
N PHE A 35 -1.38 2.66 6.80
CA PHE A 35 -0.36 2.76 7.85
C PHE A 35 -0.86 2.05 9.11
N PRO A 36 0.00 1.26 9.80
CA PRO A 36 -0.38 0.50 10.99
C PRO A 36 -0.37 1.39 12.23
N ASP A 37 -1.29 2.34 12.28
CA ASP A 37 -1.36 3.28 13.38
C ASP A 37 -1.74 2.60 14.70
N VAL A 38 -1.26 3.16 15.79
CA VAL A 38 -1.59 2.69 17.13
C VAL A 38 -3.08 2.83 17.36
N SER A 39 -3.75 1.74 17.65
CA SER A 39 -5.14 1.76 18.08
C SER A 39 -5.30 0.92 19.35
N ASN A 40 -6.22 1.36 20.21
CA ASN A 40 -6.50 0.64 21.45
C ASN A 40 -7.30 -0.66 21.24
N ASP A 41 -7.78 -0.87 20.03
CA ASP A 41 -8.65 -2.00 19.69
C ASP A 41 -7.86 -3.23 19.21
N VAL A 42 -6.62 -3.02 18.77
CA VAL A 42 -5.77 -4.09 18.24
C VAL A 42 -4.40 -4.01 18.89
N THR A 43 -4.02 -5.08 19.59
CA THR A 43 -2.66 -5.19 20.11
C THR A 43 -1.76 -5.76 19.03
N PRO A 44 -0.73 -5.02 18.58
CA PRO A 44 0.20 -5.55 17.59
C PRO A 44 0.96 -6.77 18.11
N LEU A 45 1.17 -7.75 17.26
CA LEU A 45 2.05 -8.90 17.58
C LEU A 45 3.53 -8.55 17.45
N TYR A 46 3.83 -7.53 16.65
CA TYR A 46 5.19 -7.08 16.39
C TYR A 46 5.27 -5.57 16.53
N GLU A 47 6.31 -5.10 17.18
CA GLU A 47 6.59 -3.68 17.36
C GLU A 47 7.85 -3.26 16.59
N GLY A 48 8.11 -1.96 16.54
CA GLY A 48 9.27 -1.39 15.88
C GLY A 48 8.96 -0.86 14.48
N THR A 49 9.97 -0.90 13.61
CA THR A 49 9.82 -0.41 12.23
C THR A 49 8.85 -1.29 11.46
N PRO A 50 7.79 -0.72 10.87
CA PRO A 50 6.83 -1.50 10.10
C PRO A 50 7.47 -2.18 8.90
N LYS A 51 7.00 -3.38 8.60
CA LYS A 51 7.31 -4.06 7.33
C LYS A 51 6.45 -3.46 6.21
N VAL A 52 6.91 -3.62 5.00
CA VAL A 52 6.24 -3.09 3.80
C VAL A 52 5.67 -4.23 2.97
N LEU A 53 4.38 -4.16 2.65
CA LEU A 53 3.71 -5.14 1.80
C LEU A 53 3.09 -4.44 0.58
N TYR A 54 3.51 -4.85 -0.60
CA TYR A 54 2.84 -4.51 -1.85
C TYR A 54 1.77 -5.58 -2.12
N LEU A 55 0.50 -5.19 -2.05
CA LEU A 55 -0.64 -6.09 -2.14
C LEU A 55 -1.40 -5.85 -3.44
N LEU A 56 -1.37 -6.84 -4.31
CA LEU A 56 -1.88 -6.75 -5.68
C LEU A 56 -3.30 -7.30 -5.76
N HIS A 57 -4.19 -6.55 -6.43
CA HIS A 57 -5.58 -7.00 -6.64
C HIS A 57 -5.66 -8.08 -7.73
N GLY A 58 -6.78 -8.81 -7.74
CA GLY A 58 -7.07 -9.83 -8.73
C GLY A 58 -7.62 -9.27 -10.04
N LEU A 59 -7.90 -10.18 -10.98
CA LEU A 59 -8.54 -9.85 -12.25
C LEU A 59 -9.93 -9.24 -12.00
N SER A 60 -10.23 -8.16 -12.68
CA SER A 60 -11.45 -7.36 -12.49
C SER A 60 -11.53 -6.58 -11.17
N GLY A 61 -10.50 -6.66 -10.31
CA GLY A 61 -10.39 -5.83 -9.13
C GLY A 61 -9.83 -4.44 -9.42
N ASN A 62 -9.57 -3.70 -8.37
CA ASN A 62 -8.92 -2.41 -8.40
C ASN A 62 -8.17 -2.13 -7.08
N SER A 63 -7.57 -0.95 -6.98
CA SER A 63 -6.82 -0.56 -5.77
C SER A 63 -7.65 -0.53 -4.48
N ASP A 64 -8.98 -0.52 -4.57
CA ASP A 64 -9.89 -0.51 -3.42
C ASP A 64 -10.34 -1.92 -2.98
N GLU A 65 -10.02 -2.96 -3.76
CA GLU A 65 -10.54 -4.32 -3.57
C GLU A 65 -10.29 -4.85 -2.15
N TRP A 66 -9.07 -4.78 -1.69
CA TRP A 66 -8.70 -5.31 -0.39
C TRP A 66 -9.34 -4.56 0.77
N THR A 67 -9.47 -3.24 0.68
CA THR A 67 -10.10 -2.44 1.74
C THR A 67 -11.60 -2.65 1.80
N ARG A 68 -12.25 -2.86 0.65
CA ARG A 68 -13.71 -3.04 0.58
C ARG A 68 -14.19 -4.44 0.96
N PHE A 69 -13.40 -5.46 0.64
CA PHE A 69 -13.83 -6.86 0.72
C PHE A 69 -13.04 -7.71 1.70
N SER A 70 -12.13 -7.11 2.48
CA SER A 70 -11.34 -7.85 3.46
C SER A 70 -11.12 -7.07 4.74
N LYS A 71 -10.54 -7.74 5.75
CA LYS A 71 -10.10 -7.14 7.01
C LYS A 71 -8.64 -6.67 6.95
N ILE A 72 -8.18 -6.21 5.80
CA ILE A 72 -6.78 -5.89 5.59
C ILE A 72 -6.26 -4.80 6.54
N GLU A 73 -7.07 -3.83 6.90
CA GLU A 73 -6.69 -2.79 7.85
C GLU A 73 -6.44 -3.36 9.25
N TYR A 74 -7.26 -4.31 9.69
CA TYR A 74 -7.05 -5.04 10.93
C TYR A 74 -5.70 -5.78 10.91
N TYR A 75 -5.43 -6.50 9.83
CA TYR A 75 -4.19 -7.25 9.70
C TYR A 75 -2.95 -6.36 9.60
N ALA A 76 -3.06 -5.22 8.96
CA ALA A 76 -1.97 -4.23 8.90
C ALA A 76 -1.54 -3.81 10.32
N LYS A 77 -2.51 -3.53 11.20
CA LYS A 77 -2.23 -3.19 12.61
C LYS A 77 -1.72 -4.38 13.40
N LYS A 78 -2.36 -5.54 13.24
CA LYS A 78 -2.01 -6.76 13.97
C LYS A 78 -0.57 -7.19 13.73
N TYR A 79 -0.11 -7.09 12.50
CA TYR A 79 1.22 -7.55 12.09
C TYR A 79 2.21 -6.43 11.81
N ASN A 80 1.84 -5.18 12.06
CA ASN A 80 2.69 -4.00 11.90
C ASN A 80 3.23 -3.86 10.46
N PHE A 81 2.31 -3.83 9.49
CA PHE A 81 2.63 -3.64 8.07
C PHE A 81 2.13 -2.30 7.55
N ILE A 82 2.96 -1.63 6.75
CA ILE A 82 2.51 -0.63 5.79
C ILE A 82 2.13 -1.39 4.53
N ILE A 83 0.88 -1.22 4.07
CA ILE A 83 0.35 -1.96 2.92
C ILE A 83 0.08 -0.99 1.79
N ILE A 84 0.69 -1.24 0.65
CA ILE A 84 0.57 -0.43 -0.57
C ILE A 84 -0.19 -1.24 -1.61
N MET A 85 -1.33 -0.71 -2.06
CA MET A 85 -2.25 -1.36 -2.98
C MET A 85 -2.34 -0.54 -4.27
N PRO A 86 -1.58 -0.91 -5.31
CA PRO A 86 -1.62 -0.20 -6.58
C PRO A 86 -2.82 -0.57 -7.44
N GLU A 87 -3.17 0.31 -8.38
CA GLU A 87 -4.09 0.04 -9.46
C GLU A 87 -3.32 -0.49 -10.66
N VAL A 88 -3.63 -1.69 -11.13
CA VAL A 88 -2.90 -2.32 -12.23
C VAL A 88 -3.84 -2.87 -13.32
N GLN A 89 -5.11 -2.59 -13.23
CA GLN A 89 -6.13 -3.01 -14.21
C GLN A 89 -6.04 -4.52 -14.54
N ARG A 90 -6.28 -4.91 -15.79
CA ARG A 90 -6.17 -6.29 -16.26
C ARG A 90 -4.82 -6.58 -16.91
N SER A 91 -3.75 -6.13 -16.29
CA SER A 91 -2.42 -6.14 -16.89
C SER A 91 -1.67 -7.47 -16.80
N PHE A 92 -2.07 -8.35 -15.88
CA PHE A 92 -1.28 -9.53 -15.45
C PHE A 92 0.14 -9.15 -15.01
N TYR A 93 0.34 -7.88 -14.65
CA TYR A 93 1.64 -7.33 -14.22
C TYR A 93 2.78 -7.58 -15.22
N THR A 94 2.46 -7.57 -16.51
CA THR A 94 3.40 -7.79 -17.61
C THR A 94 3.62 -6.51 -18.41
N THR A 95 4.68 -6.51 -19.22
CA THR A 95 4.94 -5.43 -20.16
C THR A 95 4.05 -5.58 -21.38
N GLY A 96 3.17 -4.60 -21.63
CA GLY A 96 2.27 -4.61 -22.78
C GLY A 96 2.96 -4.22 -24.09
N LYS A 97 2.42 -4.71 -25.22
CA LYS A 97 2.93 -4.40 -26.58
C LYS A 97 2.78 -2.92 -26.98
N VAL A 98 1.97 -2.14 -26.29
CA VAL A 98 1.65 -0.73 -26.58
C VAL A 98 2.37 0.26 -25.65
N GLY A 99 3.46 -0.15 -25.02
CA GLY A 99 4.30 0.71 -24.19
C GLY A 99 3.78 0.99 -22.78
N ILE A 100 2.77 0.26 -22.30
CA ILE A 100 2.32 0.29 -20.92
C ILE A 100 3.07 -0.82 -20.18
N ASP A 101 3.86 -0.45 -19.19
CA ASP A 101 4.76 -1.36 -18.51
C ASP A 101 4.39 -1.50 -17.03
N TYR A 102 3.41 -2.36 -16.75
CA TYR A 102 2.98 -2.64 -15.40
C TYR A 102 4.02 -3.41 -14.58
N PHE A 103 4.85 -4.23 -15.22
CA PHE A 103 5.88 -4.98 -14.52
C PHE A 103 6.90 -4.03 -13.87
N HIS A 104 7.50 -3.14 -14.64
CA HIS A 104 8.47 -2.18 -14.11
C HIS A 104 7.80 -1.12 -13.22
N TYR A 105 6.53 -0.83 -13.44
CA TYR A 105 5.76 0.00 -12.53
C TYR A 105 5.73 -0.59 -11.12
N VAL A 106 5.34 -1.85 -10.99
CA VAL A 106 5.22 -2.52 -9.68
C VAL A 106 6.60 -2.87 -9.10
N ALA A 107 7.52 -3.34 -9.93
CA ALA A 107 8.82 -3.82 -9.46
C ALA A 107 9.81 -2.70 -9.11
N ASP A 108 9.79 -1.61 -9.86
CA ASP A 108 10.81 -0.57 -9.77
C ASP A 108 10.26 0.81 -9.40
N GLU A 109 9.30 1.32 -10.17
CA GLU A 109 8.82 2.70 -10.02
C GLU A 109 8.04 2.92 -8.72
N LEU A 110 7.08 2.06 -8.44
CA LEU A 110 6.23 2.17 -7.26
C LEU A 110 7.03 2.10 -5.96
N PRO A 111 7.96 1.13 -5.76
CA PRO A 111 8.80 1.13 -4.58
C PRO A 111 9.68 2.37 -4.45
N ALA A 112 10.23 2.88 -5.55
CA ALA A 112 11.05 4.08 -5.54
C ALA A 112 10.25 5.32 -5.10
N ILE A 113 9.05 5.50 -5.65
CA ILE A 113 8.18 6.62 -5.32
C ILE A 113 7.69 6.53 -3.87
N CYS A 114 7.20 5.38 -3.44
CA CYS A 114 6.71 5.18 -2.08
C CYS A 114 7.84 5.30 -1.05
N GLY A 115 9.02 4.80 -1.37
CA GLY A 115 10.20 4.96 -0.52
C GLY A 115 10.57 6.42 -0.31
N LYS A 116 10.49 7.22 -1.37
CA LYS A 116 10.76 8.66 -1.31
C LYS A 116 9.69 9.43 -0.53
N TRP A 117 8.41 9.15 -0.77
CA TRP A 117 7.32 9.89 -0.15
C TRP A 117 7.12 9.54 1.32
N PHE A 118 7.24 8.27 1.66
CA PHE A 118 6.89 7.76 2.99
C PHE A 118 8.11 7.36 3.82
N HIS A 119 9.32 7.52 3.29
CA HIS A 119 10.57 7.15 3.96
C HIS A 119 10.57 5.70 4.48
N LEU A 120 10.16 4.77 3.62
CA LEU A 120 9.99 3.36 3.98
C LEU A 120 11.33 2.63 4.13
N ASP A 121 11.38 1.73 5.10
CA ASP A 121 12.45 0.72 5.19
C ASP A 121 12.12 -0.43 4.23
N GLN A 122 12.67 -0.37 3.03
CA GLN A 122 12.45 -1.35 1.97
C GLN A 122 13.63 -2.29 1.77
N ARG A 123 14.40 -2.58 2.82
CA ARG A 123 15.39 -3.65 2.76
C ARG A 123 14.71 -4.97 2.41
N ARG A 124 15.45 -5.87 1.79
CA ARG A 124 14.93 -7.15 1.31
C ARG A 124 14.19 -7.95 2.40
N GLU A 125 14.75 -7.99 3.60
CA GLU A 125 14.19 -8.69 4.75
C GLU A 125 12.92 -8.01 5.33
N ASN A 126 12.61 -6.80 4.89
CA ASN A 126 11.50 -5.98 5.40
C ASN A 126 10.42 -5.72 4.36
N THR A 127 10.59 -6.19 3.12
CA THR A 127 9.70 -5.90 2.00
C THR A 127 9.11 -7.17 1.41
N PHE A 128 7.80 -7.16 1.23
CA PHE A 128 7.03 -8.32 0.79
C PHE A 128 6.10 -7.93 -0.36
N ILE A 129 5.77 -8.89 -1.18
CA ILE A 129 4.76 -8.75 -2.23
C ILE A 129 3.80 -9.94 -2.14
N ALA A 130 2.53 -9.67 -2.26
CA ALA A 130 1.47 -10.69 -2.29
C ALA A 130 0.36 -10.25 -3.22
N GLY A 131 -0.45 -11.20 -3.67
CA GLY A 131 -1.56 -10.90 -4.55
C GLY A 131 -2.53 -12.05 -4.66
N GLU A 132 -3.67 -11.77 -5.26
CA GLU A 132 -4.72 -12.74 -5.55
C GLU A 132 -4.78 -12.99 -7.06
N SER A 133 -5.04 -14.26 -7.47
CA SER A 133 -5.25 -14.65 -8.88
C SER A 133 -4.04 -14.27 -9.76
N ILE A 134 -4.13 -13.15 -10.45
CA ILE A 134 -3.08 -12.65 -11.36
C ILE A 134 -2.02 -11.78 -10.66
N GLY A 135 -2.26 -11.51 -9.41
CA GLY A 135 -1.36 -10.65 -8.60
C GLY A 135 -0.06 -11.30 -8.14
#